data_c441927df2d917bf7401b6d1a2241b49
#
_entry.id   c441927df2d917bf7401b6d1a2241b49
#
_cell.length_a   1.000
_cell.length_b   1.000
_cell.length_c   1.000
_cell.angle_alpha   90.00
_cell.angle_beta   90.00
_cell.angle_gamma   90.00
#
_symmetry.space_group_name_H-M   'P 1'
#
loop_
_entity.id
_entity.type
_entity.pdbx_description
1 polymer ?
#
loop_
_entity_poly.entity_id
_entity_poly.type
_entity_poly.pdbx_seq_one_letter_code
_entity_poly.pdbx_strand_id
1 'polypeptide(L)'
;MALFKILLLLSFINICVGGEIAVYWGQNGDEGSLGDTCATNNYNIVNIGFLTVFGNGQTPVLNLAGHCDAASNQCSGLSDEIRACKSQGIKVLLSLGGAAGSYTLTSADDAKNVAQYLWDNFLGGQSPSRPLGDESLDGIDFDIEAGGGEFYDELAKALSEFGQKVYLSAAPQCPFPDQRLQGAINTGLFDYVWVQFYNNPPCQYSGDATNLLNSWNNDWSTIPTGKLFLGLPASPEAAGSGFIPADVLTSQILPAITATLKYGGVMLWSKFYDNGYSASIKPAV
;
A
#
# COMPACT_ATOMS: atom_id res chain seq x y z
N MET A 1 20.08 -49.35 -37.82
CA MET A 1 19.03 -48.55 -37.15
C MET A 1 19.67 -47.68 -36.10
N ALA A 2 19.81 -46.39 -36.38
CA ALA A 2 20.42 -45.41 -35.47
C ALA A 2 19.30 -44.68 -34.72
N LEU A 3 19.22 -44.83 -33.37
CA LEU A 3 18.29 -44.09 -32.54
C LEU A 3 18.87 -42.68 -32.33
N PHE A 4 18.19 -41.66 -32.89
CA PHE A 4 18.41 -40.28 -32.55
C PHE A 4 17.72 -39.98 -31.19
N LYS A 5 18.52 -39.74 -30.15
CA LYS A 5 18.05 -39.18 -28.89
C LYS A 5 17.89 -37.68 -29.08
N ILE A 6 16.65 -37.18 -29.15
CA ILE A 6 16.32 -35.74 -29.10
C ILE A 6 16.44 -35.33 -27.63
N LEU A 7 17.48 -34.53 -27.31
CA LEU A 7 17.62 -33.87 -26.02
C LEU A 7 16.77 -32.60 -26.04
N LEU A 8 15.63 -32.61 -25.37
CA LEU A 8 14.81 -31.42 -25.15
C LEU A 8 15.53 -30.54 -24.11
N LEU A 9 16.20 -29.47 -24.55
CA LEU A 9 16.64 -28.40 -23.65
C LEU A 9 15.41 -27.58 -23.24
N LEU A 10 14.89 -27.82 -22.03
CA LEU A 10 13.98 -26.90 -21.35
C LEU A 10 14.78 -25.67 -20.89
N SER A 11 14.76 -24.61 -21.70
CA SER A 11 15.21 -23.30 -21.26
C SER A 11 14.19 -22.76 -20.26
N PHE A 12 14.53 -22.78 -18.97
CA PHE A 12 13.81 -22.00 -17.97
C PHE A 12 14.06 -20.52 -18.26
N ILE A 13 13.07 -19.87 -18.89
CA ILE A 13 13.03 -18.42 -18.93
C ILE A 13 12.71 -18.00 -17.50
N ASN A 14 13.74 -17.60 -16.75
CA ASN A 14 13.54 -16.83 -15.55
C ASN A 14 12.92 -15.49 -16.00
N ILE A 15 11.61 -15.38 -15.95
CA ILE A 15 10.94 -14.09 -15.99
C ILE A 15 11.32 -13.42 -14.69
N CYS A 16 12.34 -12.57 -14.74
CA CYS A 16 12.63 -11.64 -13.66
C CYS A 16 11.42 -10.69 -13.64
N VAL A 17 10.41 -11.01 -12.85
CA VAL A 17 9.34 -10.08 -12.55
C VAL A 17 9.98 -9.04 -11.65
N GLY A 18 10.32 -7.87 -12.19
CA GLY A 18 10.77 -6.73 -11.41
C GLY A 18 9.73 -6.41 -10.33
N GLY A 19 10.16 -5.80 -9.24
CA GLY A 19 9.25 -5.35 -8.20
C GLY A 19 8.32 -4.25 -8.71
N GLU A 20 7.33 -3.91 -7.90
CA GLU A 20 6.34 -2.86 -8.16
C GLU A 20 6.68 -1.63 -7.31
N ILE A 21 6.28 -0.44 -7.75
CA ILE A 21 6.32 0.76 -6.92
C ILE A 21 4.89 1.12 -6.52
N ALA A 22 4.63 1.17 -5.22
CA ALA A 22 3.42 1.73 -4.64
C ALA A 22 3.67 3.15 -4.15
N VAL A 23 2.66 4.03 -4.18
CA VAL A 23 2.77 5.40 -3.68
C VAL A 23 1.49 5.83 -2.96
N TYR A 24 1.64 6.67 -1.94
CA TYR A 24 0.52 7.39 -1.33
C TYR A 24 0.29 8.71 -2.05
N TRP A 25 -0.97 9.01 -2.36
CA TRP A 25 -1.47 10.23 -2.96
C TRP A 25 -2.70 10.73 -2.20
N GLY A 26 -2.92 12.03 -2.14
CA GLY A 26 -4.13 12.63 -1.60
C GLY A 26 -3.92 13.47 -0.35
N GLN A 27 -2.69 13.56 0.18
CA GLN A 27 -2.41 14.31 1.41
C GLN A 27 -1.76 15.67 1.20
N ASN A 28 -1.62 16.12 -0.05
CA ASN A 28 -1.18 17.48 -0.36
C ASN A 28 -1.84 17.98 -1.66
N GLY A 29 -2.60 19.08 -1.57
CA GLY A 29 -3.29 19.66 -2.72
C GLY A 29 -2.37 20.12 -3.87
N ASP A 30 -1.07 20.29 -3.61
CA ASP A 30 -0.08 20.71 -4.60
C ASP A 30 0.68 19.53 -5.25
N GLU A 31 0.29 18.29 -4.99
CA GLU A 31 0.97 17.09 -5.54
C GLU A 31 0.52 16.68 -6.96
N GLY A 32 -0.38 17.47 -7.56
CA GLY A 32 -0.99 17.18 -8.85
C GLY A 32 -2.19 16.24 -8.77
N SER A 33 -2.88 16.03 -9.90
CA SER A 33 -4.05 15.15 -9.95
C SER A 33 -3.68 13.67 -9.80
N LEU A 34 -4.65 12.83 -9.47
CA LEU A 34 -4.49 11.38 -9.47
C LEU A 34 -4.18 10.87 -10.89
N GLY A 35 -4.87 11.43 -11.89
CA GLY A 35 -4.64 11.12 -13.30
C GLY A 35 -3.22 11.43 -13.75
N ASP A 36 -2.69 12.61 -13.40
CA ASP A 36 -1.30 12.99 -13.70
C ASP A 36 -0.30 12.04 -12.99
N THR A 37 -0.59 11.67 -11.75
CA THR A 37 0.23 10.71 -10.99
C THR A 37 0.34 9.38 -11.72
N CYS A 38 -0.78 8.82 -12.19
CA CYS A 38 -0.80 7.59 -12.95
C CYS A 38 -0.11 7.73 -14.32
N ALA A 39 -0.28 8.86 -15.00
CA ALA A 39 0.31 9.11 -16.33
C ALA A 39 1.85 9.18 -16.32
N THR A 40 2.48 9.34 -15.13
CA THR A 40 3.95 9.27 -15.01
C THR A 40 4.50 7.89 -15.36
N ASN A 41 3.69 6.85 -15.29
CA ASN A 41 4.10 5.44 -15.41
C ASN A 41 5.16 5.01 -14.37
N ASN A 42 5.36 5.76 -13.30
CA ASN A 42 6.34 5.42 -12.27
C ASN A 42 5.79 4.39 -11.26
N TYR A 43 4.48 4.32 -11.11
CA TYR A 43 3.82 3.56 -10.07
C TYR A 43 2.95 2.43 -10.64
N ASN A 44 2.85 1.34 -9.88
CA ASN A 44 2.00 0.19 -10.18
C ASN A 44 0.76 0.16 -9.27
N ILE A 45 0.86 0.80 -8.10
CA ILE A 45 -0.20 0.88 -7.10
C ILE A 45 -0.25 2.30 -6.56
N VAL A 46 -1.44 2.88 -6.45
CA VAL A 46 -1.67 4.18 -5.81
C VAL A 46 -2.64 3.99 -4.65
N ASN A 47 -2.22 4.39 -3.45
CA ASN A 47 -3.04 4.44 -2.26
C ASN A 47 -3.62 5.85 -2.09
N ILE A 48 -4.94 5.99 -2.18
CA ILE A 48 -5.64 7.25 -1.91
C ILE A 48 -5.73 7.43 -0.39
N GLY A 49 -5.01 8.37 0.16
CA GLY A 49 -4.97 8.68 1.59
C GLY A 49 -5.81 9.92 1.91
N PHE A 50 -6.73 9.88 2.87
CA PHE A 50 -7.17 8.77 3.74
C PHE A 50 -8.65 8.83 4.08
N LEU A 51 -9.26 7.68 4.37
CA LEU A 51 -10.47 7.65 5.19
C LEU A 51 -10.04 7.80 6.66
N THR A 52 -10.19 9.01 7.22
CA THR A 52 -9.59 9.40 8.50
C THR A 52 -10.50 9.20 9.70
N VAL A 53 -11.80 8.99 9.48
CA VAL A 53 -12.77 8.70 10.54
C VAL A 53 -13.60 7.49 10.13
N PHE A 54 -13.65 6.47 10.98
CA PHE A 54 -14.49 5.28 10.80
C PHE A 54 -14.58 4.45 12.08
N GLY A 55 -15.55 3.53 12.13
CA GLY A 55 -15.80 2.62 13.24
C GLY A 55 -16.47 3.31 14.45
N ASN A 56 -16.79 2.53 15.47
CA ASN A 56 -17.44 2.98 16.70
C ASN A 56 -18.73 3.81 16.46
N GLY A 57 -19.49 3.47 15.41
CA GLY A 57 -20.73 4.18 15.05
C GLY A 57 -20.52 5.60 14.50
N GLN A 58 -19.28 6.02 14.23
CA GLN A 58 -18.98 7.32 13.67
C GLN A 58 -19.39 7.40 12.19
N THR A 59 -19.77 8.60 11.73
CA THR A 59 -19.92 8.85 10.30
C THR A 59 -18.54 8.89 9.66
N PRO A 60 -18.26 8.04 8.65
CA PRO A 60 -16.97 8.03 8.02
C PRO A 60 -16.61 9.34 7.31
N VAL A 61 -15.35 9.76 7.41
CA VAL A 61 -14.86 11.00 6.81
C VAL A 61 -13.63 10.71 5.93
N LEU A 62 -13.77 11.03 4.65
CA LEU A 62 -12.68 11.04 3.70
C LEU A 62 -12.00 12.43 3.70
N ASN A 63 -10.67 12.46 3.87
CA ASN A 63 -9.86 13.67 3.82
C ASN A 63 -8.81 13.54 2.71
N LEU A 64 -8.90 14.37 1.69
CA LEU A 64 -7.96 14.44 0.57
C LEU A 64 -7.23 15.79 0.52
N ALA A 65 -6.99 16.40 1.66
CA ALA A 65 -6.10 17.55 1.90
C ALA A 65 -6.20 18.69 0.84
N GLY A 66 -7.40 19.04 0.43
CA GLY A 66 -7.65 20.16 -0.48
C GLY A 66 -7.78 19.77 -1.97
N HIS A 67 -7.57 18.52 -2.36
CA HIS A 67 -7.89 18.08 -3.72
C HIS A 67 -9.38 18.22 -4.03
N CYS A 68 -10.23 17.87 -3.07
CA CYS A 68 -11.67 18.01 -3.17
C CYS A 68 -12.31 17.88 -1.77
N ASP A 69 -13.55 18.38 -1.63
CA ASP A 69 -14.35 18.21 -0.43
C ASP A 69 -15.37 17.08 -0.60
N ALA A 70 -15.10 15.93 0.03
CA ALA A 70 -15.98 14.78 -0.03
C ALA A 70 -17.33 15.02 0.66
N ALA A 71 -17.38 15.85 1.72
CA ALA A 71 -18.62 16.19 2.42
C ALA A 71 -19.61 16.96 1.51
N SER A 72 -19.10 17.72 0.55
CA SER A 72 -19.88 18.45 -0.45
C SER A 72 -20.02 17.69 -1.77
N ASN A 73 -19.70 16.40 -1.82
CA ASN A 73 -19.71 15.55 -3.01
C ASN A 73 -18.81 16.04 -4.17
N GLN A 74 -17.78 16.83 -3.85
CA GLN A 74 -16.87 17.39 -4.87
C GLN A 74 -15.81 16.40 -5.34
N CYS A 75 -15.65 15.24 -4.64
CA CYS A 75 -14.67 14.23 -5.00
C CYS A 75 -15.17 13.22 -6.04
N SER A 76 -16.44 13.30 -6.45
CA SER A 76 -17.01 12.38 -7.46
C SER A 76 -16.32 12.45 -8.83
N GLY A 77 -15.67 13.58 -9.15
CA GLY A 77 -14.84 13.74 -10.35
C GLY A 77 -13.62 12.82 -10.42
N LEU A 78 -13.14 12.31 -9.28
CA LEU A 78 -12.04 11.34 -9.24
C LEU A 78 -12.39 10.01 -9.91
N SER A 79 -13.68 9.72 -10.15
CA SER A 79 -14.14 8.52 -10.87
C SER A 79 -13.45 8.34 -12.22
N ASP A 80 -13.34 9.40 -13.01
CA ASP A 80 -12.71 9.34 -14.35
C ASP A 80 -11.19 9.16 -14.22
N GLU A 81 -10.55 9.77 -13.24
CA GLU A 81 -9.12 9.62 -12.98
C GLU A 81 -8.78 8.21 -12.48
N ILE A 82 -9.61 7.65 -11.58
CA ILE A 82 -9.49 6.24 -11.12
C ILE A 82 -9.59 5.29 -12.32
N ARG A 83 -10.58 5.48 -13.18
CA ARG A 83 -10.75 4.68 -14.41
C ARG A 83 -9.52 4.80 -15.34
N ALA A 84 -8.98 6.00 -15.49
CA ALA A 84 -7.79 6.23 -16.28
C ALA A 84 -6.56 5.50 -15.71
N CYS A 85 -6.35 5.52 -14.39
CA CYS A 85 -5.29 4.75 -13.73
C CYS A 85 -5.45 3.24 -13.96
N LYS A 86 -6.63 2.70 -13.72
CA LYS A 86 -6.94 1.28 -13.90
C LYS A 86 -6.77 0.83 -15.36
N SER A 87 -7.11 1.67 -16.34
CA SER A 87 -6.91 1.36 -17.76
C SER A 87 -5.44 1.22 -18.16
N GLN A 88 -4.53 1.77 -17.37
CA GLN A 88 -3.08 1.62 -17.50
C GLN A 88 -2.53 0.41 -16.71
N GLY A 89 -3.40 -0.38 -16.07
CA GLY A 89 -3.01 -1.51 -15.22
C GLY A 89 -2.54 -1.13 -13.81
N ILE A 90 -2.72 0.13 -13.41
CA ILE A 90 -2.37 0.64 -12.08
C ILE A 90 -3.52 0.31 -11.12
N LYS A 91 -3.21 -0.31 -10.00
CA LYS A 91 -4.20 -0.56 -8.95
C LYS A 91 -4.40 0.69 -8.10
N VAL A 92 -5.64 0.97 -7.77
CA VAL A 92 -6.02 2.12 -6.93
C VAL A 92 -6.73 1.61 -5.68
N LEU A 93 -6.15 1.85 -4.51
CA LEU A 93 -6.67 1.42 -3.23
C LEU A 93 -7.05 2.64 -2.38
N LEU A 94 -8.06 2.48 -1.52
CA LEU A 94 -8.36 3.44 -0.47
C LEU A 94 -7.58 3.10 0.79
N SER A 95 -6.82 4.04 1.31
CA SER A 95 -6.13 3.88 2.58
C SER A 95 -6.98 4.35 3.75
N LEU A 96 -7.03 3.50 4.78
CA LEU A 96 -7.74 3.74 6.04
C LEU A 96 -6.76 4.22 7.10
N GLY A 97 -7.08 5.31 7.78
CA GLY A 97 -6.32 5.74 8.95
C GLY A 97 -5.39 6.92 8.68
N GLY A 98 -4.09 6.65 8.60
CA GLY A 98 -3.03 7.65 8.59
C GLY A 98 -2.68 8.18 9.98
N ALA A 99 -1.69 9.09 10.06
CA ALA A 99 -1.19 9.65 11.32
C ALA A 99 -2.20 10.54 12.05
N ALA A 100 -3.19 11.09 11.34
CA ALA A 100 -4.20 11.98 11.90
C ALA A 100 -5.61 11.43 11.62
N GLY A 101 -6.50 11.58 12.60
CA GLY A 101 -7.88 11.16 12.45
C GLY A 101 -8.45 10.56 13.73
N SER A 102 -9.70 10.11 13.64
CA SER A 102 -10.40 9.46 14.74
C SER A 102 -11.01 8.15 14.23
N TYR A 103 -10.28 7.07 14.37
CA TYR A 103 -10.70 5.75 13.91
C TYR A 103 -10.39 4.69 14.97
N THR A 104 -11.34 3.78 15.15
CA THR A 104 -11.20 2.63 16.04
C THR A 104 -12.29 1.61 15.71
N LEU A 105 -12.02 0.34 15.92
CA LEU A 105 -13.01 -0.71 15.86
C LEU A 105 -13.28 -1.21 17.27
N THR A 106 -14.55 -1.38 17.63
CA THR A 106 -14.98 -1.70 19.00
C THR A 106 -15.53 -3.11 19.15
N SER A 107 -15.80 -3.79 18.04
CA SER A 107 -16.29 -5.17 17.99
C SER A 107 -16.14 -5.78 16.60
N ALA A 108 -16.31 -7.09 16.49
CA ALA A 108 -16.39 -7.77 15.21
C ALA A 108 -17.59 -7.28 14.35
N ASP A 109 -18.70 -6.94 14.98
CA ASP A 109 -19.86 -6.39 14.25
C ASP A 109 -19.59 -4.96 13.76
N ASP A 110 -18.85 -4.15 14.53
CA ASP A 110 -18.40 -2.83 14.07
C ASP A 110 -17.46 -2.96 12.86
N ALA A 111 -16.52 -3.91 12.89
CA ALA A 111 -15.66 -4.22 11.76
C ALA A 111 -16.46 -4.63 10.50
N LYS A 112 -17.49 -5.47 10.64
CA LYS A 112 -18.38 -5.86 9.54
C LYS A 112 -19.16 -4.66 8.99
N ASN A 113 -19.64 -3.77 9.86
CA ASN A 113 -20.34 -2.57 9.42
C ASN A 113 -19.41 -1.65 8.63
N VAL A 114 -18.17 -1.49 9.07
CA VAL A 114 -17.15 -0.73 8.31
C VAL A 114 -16.84 -1.42 6.97
N ALA A 115 -16.70 -2.75 6.94
CA ALA A 115 -16.49 -3.50 5.70
C ALA A 115 -17.65 -3.28 4.71
N GLN A 116 -18.91 -3.35 5.18
CA GLN A 116 -20.08 -3.10 4.35
C GLN A 116 -20.11 -1.67 3.81
N TYR A 117 -19.79 -0.68 4.66
CA TYR A 117 -19.68 0.71 4.22
C TYR A 117 -18.60 0.88 3.12
N LEU A 118 -17.42 0.27 3.27
CA LEU A 118 -16.35 0.32 2.28
C LEU A 118 -16.77 -0.35 0.97
N TRP A 119 -17.44 -1.50 1.07
CA TRP A 119 -17.96 -2.22 -0.08
C TRP A 119 -18.95 -1.38 -0.88
N ASP A 120 -19.94 -0.76 -0.21
CA ASP A 120 -21.01 -0.01 -0.87
C ASP A 120 -20.54 1.32 -1.45
N ASN A 121 -19.58 1.98 -0.81
CA ASN A 121 -19.19 3.35 -1.17
C ASN A 121 -17.92 3.44 -2.02
N PHE A 122 -17.04 2.43 -2.01
CA PHE A 122 -15.76 2.49 -2.70
C PHE A 122 -15.44 1.27 -3.57
N LEU A 123 -16.06 0.14 -3.30
CA LEU A 123 -15.79 -1.12 -3.99
C LEU A 123 -16.96 -1.53 -4.91
N GLY A 124 -17.30 -2.82 -4.94
CA GLY A 124 -18.28 -3.39 -5.87
C GLY A 124 -19.75 -3.26 -5.48
N GLY A 125 -20.03 -2.70 -4.30
CA GLY A 125 -21.40 -2.52 -3.81
C GLY A 125 -22.15 -1.33 -4.43
N GLN A 126 -23.27 -0.98 -3.83
CA GLN A 126 -24.17 0.06 -4.31
C GLN A 126 -24.43 1.07 -3.20
N SER A 127 -24.27 2.35 -3.49
CA SER A 127 -24.63 3.47 -2.62
C SER A 127 -25.22 4.60 -3.45
N PRO A 128 -26.22 5.32 -2.94
CA PRO A 128 -26.79 6.48 -3.63
C PRO A 128 -25.83 7.67 -3.71
N SER A 129 -24.77 7.66 -2.92
CA SER A 129 -23.77 8.73 -2.89
C SER A 129 -22.39 8.12 -2.62
N ARG A 130 -21.66 7.78 -3.68
CA ARG A 130 -20.29 7.27 -3.60
C ARG A 130 -19.31 8.46 -3.55
N PRO A 131 -18.47 8.57 -2.50
CA PRO A 131 -17.63 9.76 -2.32
C PRO A 131 -16.68 10.06 -3.46
N LEU A 132 -16.13 9.02 -4.12
CA LEU A 132 -15.19 9.12 -5.26
C LEU A 132 -15.87 8.91 -6.63
N GLY A 133 -17.22 8.92 -6.68
CA GLY A 133 -17.99 8.63 -7.88
C GLY A 133 -18.19 7.14 -8.15
N ASP A 134 -18.62 6.80 -9.37
CA ASP A 134 -19.15 5.46 -9.69
C ASP A 134 -18.06 4.41 -9.93
N GLU A 135 -16.82 4.82 -10.23
CA GLU A 135 -15.74 3.86 -10.45
C GLU A 135 -15.36 3.14 -9.15
N SER A 136 -15.24 1.82 -9.23
CA SER A 136 -14.84 0.99 -8.07
C SER A 136 -13.33 0.97 -7.93
N LEU A 137 -12.86 1.09 -6.71
CA LEU A 137 -11.45 0.86 -6.36
C LEU A 137 -11.11 -0.62 -6.40
N ASP A 138 -9.83 -0.93 -6.49
CA ASP A 138 -9.33 -2.31 -6.54
C ASP A 138 -9.20 -2.95 -5.16
N GLY A 139 -9.12 -2.13 -4.09
CA GLY A 139 -8.94 -2.65 -2.75
C GLY A 139 -8.85 -1.60 -1.65
N ILE A 140 -8.48 -2.09 -0.48
CA ILE A 140 -8.37 -1.33 0.77
C ILE A 140 -6.97 -1.50 1.35
N ASP A 141 -6.36 -0.39 1.72
CA ASP A 141 -5.11 -0.30 2.45
C ASP A 141 -5.35 0.01 3.93
N PHE A 142 -4.62 -0.64 4.82
CA PHE A 142 -4.70 -0.47 6.27
C PHE A 142 -3.45 0.28 6.75
N ASP A 143 -3.54 1.59 6.89
CA ASP A 143 -2.49 2.45 7.44
C ASP A 143 -2.90 2.93 8.85
N ILE A 144 -2.85 1.99 9.80
CA ILE A 144 -3.36 2.19 11.17
C ILE A 144 -2.21 2.64 12.08
N GLU A 145 -2.13 3.95 12.29
CA GLU A 145 -1.06 4.58 13.06
C GLU A 145 -1.49 5.09 14.45
N ALA A 146 -2.80 5.17 14.71
CA ALA A 146 -3.38 5.62 15.97
C ALA A 146 -4.39 4.59 16.53
N GLY A 147 -4.85 4.82 17.75
CA GLY A 147 -5.82 3.92 18.42
C GLY A 147 -5.26 2.55 18.78
N GLY A 148 -6.16 1.60 19.05
CA GLY A 148 -5.83 0.18 19.29
C GLY A 148 -5.70 -0.61 17.99
N GLY A 149 -5.24 -1.86 18.11
CA GLY A 149 -5.10 -2.81 16.99
C GLY A 149 -6.22 -3.86 16.94
N GLU A 150 -7.26 -3.72 17.74
CA GLU A 150 -8.32 -4.70 17.86
C GLU A 150 -9.24 -4.68 16.64
N PHE A 151 -9.74 -5.88 16.26
CA PHE A 151 -10.74 -6.13 15.21
C PHE A 151 -10.35 -5.76 13.77
N TYR A 152 -9.09 -5.36 13.48
CA TYR A 152 -8.65 -5.19 12.10
C TYR A 152 -8.49 -6.52 11.37
N ASP A 153 -8.27 -7.61 12.07
CA ASP A 153 -8.36 -8.98 11.54
C ASP A 153 -9.79 -9.33 11.11
N GLU A 154 -10.79 -8.93 11.90
CA GLU A 154 -12.22 -9.11 11.55
C GLU A 154 -12.62 -8.23 10.34
N LEU A 155 -12.09 -7.00 10.25
CA LEU A 155 -12.29 -6.15 9.08
C LEU A 155 -11.69 -6.78 7.82
N ALA A 156 -10.47 -7.30 7.89
CA ALA A 156 -9.82 -7.98 6.77
C ALA A 156 -10.59 -9.23 6.33
N LYS A 157 -11.07 -10.04 7.29
CA LYS A 157 -11.92 -11.22 7.01
C LYS A 157 -13.20 -10.79 6.29
N ALA A 158 -13.94 -9.83 6.84
CA ALA A 158 -15.19 -9.36 6.26
C ALA A 158 -15.01 -8.80 4.83
N LEU A 159 -13.92 -8.04 4.57
CA LEU A 159 -13.60 -7.56 3.22
C LEU A 159 -13.27 -8.70 2.25
N SER A 160 -12.63 -9.77 2.72
CA SER A 160 -12.27 -10.93 1.89
C SER A 160 -13.47 -11.82 1.51
N GLU A 161 -14.60 -11.69 2.20
CA GLU A 161 -15.81 -12.49 1.97
C GLU A 161 -16.72 -11.93 0.88
N PHE A 162 -16.49 -10.70 0.39
CA PHE A 162 -17.26 -10.17 -0.74
C PHE A 162 -17.00 -10.99 -2.02
N GLY A 163 -18.03 -11.17 -2.83
CA GLY A 163 -18.03 -12.12 -3.95
C GLY A 163 -17.13 -11.77 -5.14
N GLN A 164 -16.37 -10.68 -5.06
CA GLN A 164 -15.33 -10.31 -6.02
C GLN A 164 -14.01 -10.04 -5.30
N LYS A 165 -12.89 -10.10 -6.05
CA LYS A 165 -11.57 -9.86 -5.49
C LYS A 165 -11.47 -8.41 -4.99
N VAL A 166 -11.19 -8.27 -3.69
CA VAL A 166 -10.74 -7.03 -3.04
C VAL A 166 -9.28 -7.22 -2.67
N TYR A 167 -8.39 -6.37 -3.19
CA TYR A 167 -7.00 -6.38 -2.76
C TYR A 167 -6.89 -5.78 -1.37
N LEU A 168 -6.16 -6.45 -0.49
CA LEU A 168 -5.88 -5.97 0.86
C LEU A 168 -4.40 -5.65 1.01
N SER A 169 -4.10 -4.48 1.54
CA SER A 169 -2.75 -4.09 1.88
C SER A 169 -2.67 -3.52 3.29
N ALA A 170 -1.47 -3.55 3.87
CA ALA A 170 -1.19 -3.03 5.20
C ALA A 170 0.14 -2.28 5.24
N ALA A 171 0.17 -1.19 6.01
CA ALA A 171 1.32 -0.29 6.20
C ALA A 171 1.85 -0.33 7.65
N PRO A 172 2.29 -1.48 8.18
CA PRO A 172 2.84 -1.55 9.53
C PRO A 172 4.13 -0.75 9.65
N GLN A 173 4.44 -0.29 10.86
CA GLN A 173 5.75 0.27 11.18
C GLN A 173 6.79 -0.83 11.38
N CYS A 174 8.06 -0.55 11.12
CA CYS A 174 9.11 -1.58 11.11
C CYS A 174 9.45 -2.22 12.46
N PRO A 175 9.20 -1.67 13.67
CA PRO A 175 9.32 -2.42 14.90
C PRO A 175 8.45 -3.68 14.90
N PHE A 176 9.07 -4.84 15.13
CA PHE A 176 8.38 -6.13 15.03
C PHE A 176 8.16 -6.77 16.41
N PRO A 177 6.97 -7.34 16.70
CA PRO A 177 5.74 -7.26 15.91
C PRO A 177 5.12 -5.85 15.91
N ASP A 178 4.44 -5.47 14.81
CA ASP A 178 3.69 -4.21 14.78
C ASP A 178 2.56 -4.20 15.80
N GLN A 179 2.42 -3.09 16.52
CA GLN A 179 1.48 -3.00 17.65
C GLN A 179 0.01 -3.04 17.25
N ARG A 180 -0.33 -2.63 16.01
CA ARG A 180 -1.71 -2.44 15.56
C ARG A 180 -2.12 -3.43 14.50
N LEU A 181 -1.25 -3.73 13.56
CA LEU A 181 -1.58 -4.52 12.38
C LEU A 181 -1.11 -5.97 12.42
N GLN A 182 -0.27 -6.36 13.42
CA GLN A 182 0.24 -7.73 13.46
C GLN A 182 -0.87 -8.78 13.53
N GLY A 183 -1.95 -8.52 14.30
CA GLY A 183 -3.12 -9.42 14.39
C GLY A 183 -3.80 -9.60 13.03
N ALA A 184 -4.01 -8.50 12.32
CA ALA A 184 -4.60 -8.54 10.99
C ALA A 184 -3.67 -9.22 9.96
N ILE A 185 -2.37 -8.90 9.96
CA ILE A 185 -1.37 -9.51 9.06
C ILE A 185 -1.31 -11.03 9.24
N ASN A 186 -1.41 -11.51 10.48
CA ASN A 186 -1.37 -12.95 10.81
C ASN A 186 -2.55 -13.75 10.22
N THR A 187 -3.61 -13.09 9.73
CA THR A 187 -4.69 -13.77 9.00
C THR A 187 -4.24 -14.37 7.67
N GLY A 188 -3.14 -13.87 7.10
CA GLY A 188 -2.66 -14.28 5.78
C GLY A 188 -3.51 -13.77 4.61
N LEU A 189 -4.42 -12.82 4.84
CA LEU A 189 -5.35 -12.30 3.84
C LEU A 189 -4.78 -11.15 3.01
N PHE A 190 -3.65 -10.58 3.43
CA PHE A 190 -3.07 -9.42 2.77
C PHE A 190 -2.30 -9.81 1.51
N ASP A 191 -2.66 -9.20 0.40
CA ASP A 191 -1.95 -9.34 -0.88
C ASP A 191 -0.60 -8.61 -0.84
N TYR A 192 -0.57 -7.47 -0.16
CA TYR A 192 0.59 -6.59 -0.03
C TYR A 192 0.80 -6.16 1.41
N VAL A 193 2.05 -6.12 1.84
CA VAL A 193 2.44 -5.46 3.10
C VAL A 193 3.64 -4.56 2.79
N TRP A 194 3.49 -3.26 2.97
CA TRP A 194 4.56 -2.28 2.84
C TRP A 194 4.95 -1.74 4.20
N VAL A 195 6.06 -2.25 4.69
CA VAL A 195 6.57 -1.91 6.03
C VAL A 195 7.23 -0.55 6.00
N GLN A 196 6.84 0.34 6.91
CA GLN A 196 7.39 1.69 7.03
C GLN A 196 8.77 1.63 7.72
N PHE A 197 9.86 1.56 6.93
CA PHE A 197 11.25 1.53 7.42
C PHE A 197 11.79 2.94 7.64
N TYR A 198 11.02 3.81 8.31
CA TYR A 198 11.37 5.18 8.64
C TYR A 198 10.75 5.62 9.98
N ASN A 199 11.25 6.71 10.57
CA ASN A 199 10.85 7.23 11.89
C ASN A 199 11.02 6.23 13.06
N ASN A 200 11.77 5.15 12.87
CA ASN A 200 12.01 4.09 13.83
C ASN A 200 13.47 3.63 13.80
N PRO A 201 14.38 4.32 14.52
CA PRO A 201 15.83 4.06 14.46
C PRO A 201 16.28 2.61 14.63
N PRO A 202 15.61 1.76 15.45
CA PRO A 202 16.04 0.37 15.63
C PRO A 202 15.92 -0.52 14.39
N CYS A 203 15.10 -0.15 13.39
CA CYS A 203 14.80 -0.98 12.23
C CYS A 203 14.87 -0.22 10.88
N GLN A 204 15.26 1.05 10.87
CA GLN A 204 15.40 1.86 9.65
C GLN A 204 16.85 1.95 9.18
N TYR A 205 17.05 2.57 8.00
CA TYR A 205 18.35 3.05 7.55
C TYR A 205 18.78 4.27 8.37
N SER A 206 20.04 4.26 8.85
CA SER A 206 20.61 5.33 9.68
C SER A 206 22.07 5.64 9.29
N GLY A 207 22.33 5.75 7.97
CA GLY A 207 23.66 5.90 7.41
C GLY A 207 24.33 4.57 7.05
N ASP A 208 23.82 3.45 7.57
CA ASP A 208 24.12 2.10 7.13
C ASP A 208 22.83 1.27 7.08
N ALA A 209 22.87 0.12 6.39
CA ALA A 209 21.71 -0.72 6.15
C ALA A 209 21.50 -1.83 7.18
N THR A 210 22.38 -1.97 8.18
CA THR A 210 22.42 -3.13 9.08
C THR A 210 21.09 -3.38 9.80
N ASN A 211 20.53 -2.35 10.44
CA ASN A 211 19.28 -2.47 11.19
C ASN A 211 18.10 -2.80 10.27
N LEU A 212 18.01 -2.12 9.12
CA LEU A 212 16.98 -2.36 8.12
C LEU A 212 17.05 -3.80 7.60
N LEU A 213 18.23 -4.24 7.17
CA LEU A 213 18.41 -5.59 6.62
C LEU A 213 18.18 -6.69 7.66
N ASN A 214 18.56 -6.47 8.90
CA ASN A 214 18.26 -7.39 10.00
C ASN A 214 16.74 -7.51 10.21
N SER A 215 16.03 -6.40 10.29
CA SER A 215 14.58 -6.40 10.47
C SER A 215 13.87 -7.03 9.25
N TRP A 216 14.28 -6.69 8.02
CA TRP A 216 13.74 -7.31 6.81
C TRP A 216 13.92 -8.83 6.83
N ASN A 217 15.16 -9.30 7.02
CA ASN A 217 15.49 -10.72 6.86
C ASN A 217 14.99 -11.62 8.00
N ASN A 218 15.03 -11.13 9.25
CA ASN A 218 14.75 -11.97 10.42
C ASN A 218 13.28 -11.86 10.87
N ASP A 219 12.62 -10.74 10.60
CA ASP A 219 11.28 -10.45 11.09
C ASP A 219 10.28 -10.40 9.92
N TRP A 220 10.33 -9.38 9.08
CA TRP A 220 9.29 -9.10 8.11
C TRP A 220 9.20 -10.11 6.95
N SER A 221 10.30 -10.71 6.53
CA SER A 221 10.27 -11.77 5.50
C SER A 221 9.49 -13.03 5.93
N THR A 222 9.21 -13.19 7.22
CA THR A 222 8.54 -14.37 7.78
C THR A 222 7.01 -14.27 7.79
N ILE A 223 6.44 -13.07 7.68
CA ILE A 223 4.98 -12.85 7.79
C ILE A 223 4.19 -13.54 6.67
N PRO A 224 2.93 -13.96 6.93
CA PRO A 224 2.07 -14.57 5.92
C PRO A 224 1.42 -13.50 5.04
N THR A 225 2.13 -13.04 4.00
CA THR A 225 1.63 -12.09 3.01
C THR A 225 1.89 -12.58 1.59
N GLY A 226 1.15 -12.07 0.61
CA GLY A 226 1.41 -12.31 -0.81
C GLY A 226 2.73 -11.68 -1.25
N LYS A 227 2.88 -10.37 -1.08
CA LYS A 227 4.08 -9.60 -1.41
C LYS A 227 4.47 -8.65 -0.29
N LEU A 228 5.78 -8.54 -0.05
CA LEU A 228 6.39 -7.65 0.94
C LEU A 228 7.12 -6.50 0.24
N PHE A 229 6.83 -5.28 0.64
CA PHE A 229 7.41 -4.05 0.09
C PHE A 229 8.26 -3.32 1.13
N LEU A 230 9.34 -2.72 0.66
CA LEU A 230 10.15 -1.80 1.43
C LEU A 230 9.51 -0.40 1.39
N GLY A 231 8.89 0.02 2.50
CA GLY A 231 8.26 1.34 2.63
C GLY A 231 9.28 2.41 3.02
N LEU A 232 9.37 3.49 2.24
CA LEU A 232 10.38 4.53 2.36
C LEU A 232 9.77 5.94 2.21
N PRO A 233 10.37 6.97 2.82
CA PRO A 233 10.10 8.35 2.45
C PRO A 233 10.67 8.65 1.06
N ALA A 234 9.92 9.38 0.23
CA ALA A 234 10.33 9.71 -1.15
C ALA A 234 11.38 10.83 -1.20
N SER A 235 11.56 11.58 -0.11
CA SER A 235 12.61 12.58 0.08
C SER A 235 12.99 12.70 1.56
N PRO A 236 14.10 13.38 1.89
CA PRO A 236 14.47 13.65 3.29
C PRO A 236 13.39 14.41 4.07
N GLU A 237 12.60 15.25 3.40
CA GLU A 237 11.55 16.07 3.99
C GLU A 237 10.26 15.29 4.26
N ALA A 238 10.13 14.10 3.70
CA ALA A 238 8.93 13.27 3.82
C ALA A 238 8.80 12.58 5.19
N ALA A 239 9.89 12.44 5.93
CA ALA A 239 9.90 11.83 7.26
C ALA A 239 10.98 12.45 8.15
N GLY A 240 10.89 12.24 9.45
CA GLY A 240 11.90 12.72 10.40
C GLY A 240 13.22 11.96 10.32
N SER A 241 13.23 10.73 9.79
CA SER A 241 14.42 9.88 9.63
C SER A 241 14.14 8.68 8.73
N GLY A 242 15.18 8.01 8.27
CA GLY A 242 15.04 6.75 7.48
C GLY A 242 15.06 6.96 5.96
N PHE A 243 15.27 8.18 5.46
CA PHE A 243 15.46 8.39 4.02
C PHE A 243 16.73 7.69 3.53
N ILE A 244 16.63 7.05 2.37
CA ILE A 244 17.72 6.34 1.72
C ILE A 244 18.01 7.02 0.38
N PRO A 245 19.22 7.55 0.12
CA PRO A 245 19.60 8.05 -1.20
C PRO A 245 19.41 6.98 -2.28
N ALA A 246 18.97 7.39 -3.48
CA ALA A 246 18.62 6.46 -4.55
C ALA A 246 19.79 5.54 -4.97
N ASP A 247 21.01 6.07 -4.99
CA ASP A 247 22.22 5.31 -5.29
C ASP A 247 22.53 4.26 -4.23
N VAL A 248 22.33 4.58 -2.94
CA VAL A 248 22.48 3.65 -1.82
C VAL A 248 21.41 2.56 -1.89
N LEU A 249 20.15 2.96 -2.11
CA LEU A 249 19.04 2.01 -2.24
C LEU A 249 19.30 1.00 -3.35
N THR A 250 19.65 1.47 -4.55
CA THR A 250 19.81 0.62 -5.73
C THR A 250 21.09 -0.21 -5.72
N SER A 251 22.18 0.29 -5.09
CA SER A 251 23.46 -0.42 -5.09
C SER A 251 23.69 -1.33 -3.88
N GLN A 252 23.03 -1.08 -2.75
CA GLN A 252 23.32 -1.80 -1.50
C GLN A 252 22.11 -2.54 -0.93
N ILE A 253 20.92 -1.93 -0.93
CA ILE A 253 19.77 -2.46 -0.21
C ILE A 253 18.92 -3.36 -1.11
N LEU A 254 18.48 -2.89 -2.28
CA LEU A 254 17.69 -3.70 -3.20
C LEU A 254 18.38 -5.03 -3.58
N PRO A 255 19.68 -5.06 -3.92
CA PRO A 255 20.36 -6.34 -4.20
C PRO A 255 20.34 -7.34 -3.04
N ALA A 256 20.25 -6.84 -1.79
CA ALA A 256 20.21 -7.69 -0.59
C ALA A 256 18.82 -8.26 -0.28
N ILE A 257 17.73 -7.58 -0.72
CA ILE A 257 16.35 -7.98 -0.37
C ILE A 257 15.56 -8.57 -1.53
N THR A 258 15.92 -8.30 -2.79
CA THR A 258 15.18 -8.80 -3.97
C THR A 258 15.20 -10.32 -4.12
N ALA A 259 16.14 -11.01 -3.48
CA ALA A 259 16.17 -12.48 -3.42
C ALA A 259 15.11 -13.07 -2.46
N THR A 260 14.45 -12.26 -1.65
CA THR A 260 13.36 -12.72 -0.77
C THR A 260 12.18 -13.18 -1.64
N LEU A 261 11.67 -14.40 -1.43
CA LEU A 261 10.59 -14.97 -2.24
C LEU A 261 9.33 -14.12 -2.31
N LYS A 262 9.07 -13.34 -1.26
CA LYS A 262 7.90 -12.44 -1.16
C LYS A 262 8.21 -11.00 -1.58
N TYR A 263 9.42 -10.70 -2.02
CA TYR A 263 9.75 -9.35 -2.44
C TYR A 263 8.75 -8.86 -3.49
N GLY A 264 8.09 -7.75 -3.19
CA GLY A 264 7.08 -7.13 -4.05
C GLY A 264 7.53 -5.82 -4.67
N GLY A 265 8.47 -5.12 -4.04
CA GLY A 265 8.92 -3.82 -4.52
C GLY A 265 9.17 -2.80 -3.42
N VAL A 266 8.91 -1.54 -3.76
CA VAL A 266 9.08 -0.37 -2.88
C VAL A 266 7.76 0.39 -2.76
N MET A 267 7.41 0.83 -1.55
CA MET A 267 6.32 1.79 -1.32
C MET A 267 6.91 3.14 -0.94
N LEU A 268 6.33 4.23 -1.42
CA LEU A 268 6.79 5.60 -1.19
C LEU A 268 5.76 6.46 -0.45
N TRP A 269 6.18 7.03 0.63
CA TRP A 269 5.53 8.17 1.29
C TRP A 269 6.24 9.44 0.88
N SER A 270 5.71 10.31 0.04
CA SER A 270 4.48 10.22 -0.72
C SER A 270 4.69 10.87 -2.10
N LYS A 271 3.64 10.91 -2.93
CA LYS A 271 3.68 11.55 -4.25
C LYS A 271 4.14 13.01 -4.19
N PHE A 272 3.68 13.75 -3.17
CA PHE A 272 4.08 15.14 -2.97
C PHE A 272 5.60 15.33 -2.86
N TYR A 273 6.26 14.39 -2.18
CA TYR A 273 7.70 14.42 -1.95
C TYR A 273 8.51 13.73 -3.05
N ASP A 274 7.86 13.09 -4.03
CA ASP A 274 8.56 12.37 -5.10
C ASP A 274 8.99 13.31 -6.22
N ASN A 275 10.12 13.95 -6.03
CA ASN A 275 10.79 14.80 -7.02
C ASN A 275 11.70 13.99 -7.94
N GLY A 276 11.19 12.87 -8.52
CA GLY A 276 11.94 12.00 -9.42
C GLY A 276 12.66 10.84 -8.73
N TYR A 277 12.46 10.67 -7.42
CA TYR A 277 13.02 9.54 -6.67
C TYR A 277 12.52 8.20 -7.22
N SER A 278 11.20 8.07 -7.44
CA SER A 278 10.61 6.88 -8.04
C SER A 278 11.20 6.53 -9.39
N ALA A 279 11.38 7.53 -10.26
CA ALA A 279 11.96 7.33 -11.59
C ALA A 279 13.43 6.86 -11.52
N SER A 280 14.20 7.36 -10.54
CA SER A 280 15.60 6.98 -10.36
C SER A 280 15.80 5.58 -9.81
N ILE A 281 14.88 5.08 -8.99
CA ILE A 281 14.97 3.72 -8.41
C ILE A 281 14.29 2.65 -9.28
N LYS A 282 13.29 3.02 -10.09
CA LYS A 282 12.44 2.11 -10.87
C LYS A 282 13.20 1.05 -11.68
N PRO A 283 14.35 1.35 -12.34
CA PRO A 283 15.08 0.34 -13.09
C PRO A 283 15.69 -0.77 -12.23
N ALA A 284 15.78 -0.59 -10.91
CA ALA A 284 16.38 -1.53 -9.98
C ALA A 284 15.34 -2.22 -9.06
N VAL A 285 14.10 -1.72 -9.01
CA VAL A 285 12.98 -2.31 -8.30
C VAL A 285 12.37 -3.47 -9.11
#